data_c282605a81ecf281e2cc83ada9585d7c
#
_entry.id   c282605a81ecf281e2cc83ada9585d7c
#
_cell.length_a   1.000
_cell.length_b   1.000
_cell.length_c   1.000
_cell.angle_alpha   90.00
_cell.angle_beta   90.00
_cell.angle_gamma   90.00
#
_symmetry.space_group_name_H-M   'P 1'
#
loop_
_entity.id
_entity.type
_entity.pdbx_description
1 polymer ?
#
loop_
_entity_poly.entity_id
_entity_poly.type
_entity_poly.pdbx_seq_one_letter_code
_entity_poly.pdbx_strand_id
1 'polypeptide(L)'
;MEINRIIPYAAGDSIAASRDFYLDVFGLQVGMQDPVLVLRSPTNPTAQLIIPPPGMENPQPRFGIDVGDPEAVDAAHIEVTRRGLGVVYPLTDELWGVHRFFLEDPSGTVVNVLAHLP
;
A
#
# COMPACT_ATOMS: atom_id res chain seq x y z
N MET A 1 -16.53 -6.39 5.14
CA MET A 1 -15.50 -5.39 4.82
C MET A 1 -15.42 -5.24 3.32
N GLU A 2 -15.49 -4.03 2.82
CA GLU A 2 -15.40 -3.77 1.38
C GLU A 2 -13.96 -3.48 1.00
N ILE A 3 -13.41 -4.30 0.11
CA ILE A 3 -12.05 -4.08 -0.39
C ILE A 3 -12.13 -3.24 -1.66
N ASN A 4 -11.59 -2.02 -1.60
CA ASN A 4 -11.60 -1.11 -2.75
C ASN A 4 -10.57 -1.50 -3.80
N ARG A 5 -9.39 -1.95 -3.35
CA ARG A 5 -8.30 -2.32 -4.25
C ARG A 5 -7.26 -3.14 -3.50
N ILE A 6 -6.50 -3.92 -4.26
CA ILE A 6 -5.28 -4.57 -3.78
C ILE A 6 -4.14 -4.00 -4.60
N ILE A 7 -3.08 -3.52 -3.95
CA ILE A 7 -2.03 -2.73 -4.58
C ILE A 7 -0.69 -3.44 -4.38
N PRO A 8 -0.10 -4.03 -5.42
CA PRO A 8 1.22 -4.63 -5.32
C PRO A 8 2.31 -3.57 -5.14
N TYR A 9 3.41 -3.99 -4.52
CA TYR A 9 4.61 -3.18 -4.35
C TYR A 9 5.70 -3.65 -5.31
N ALA A 10 6.41 -2.71 -5.91
CA ALA A 10 7.62 -3.00 -6.67
C ALA A 10 8.83 -2.34 -6.00
N ALA A 11 10.02 -2.87 -6.26
CA ALA A 11 11.25 -2.34 -5.70
C ALA A 11 11.56 -0.94 -6.23
N GLY A 12 12.03 -0.07 -5.32
CA GLY A 12 12.35 1.33 -5.61
C GLY A 12 13.83 1.61 -5.78
N ASP A 13 14.64 0.60 -6.15
CA ASP A 13 16.09 0.79 -6.32
C ASP A 13 16.44 1.73 -7.48
N SER A 14 15.59 1.81 -8.49
CA SER A 14 15.75 2.66 -9.67
C SER A 14 14.40 3.28 -10.04
N ILE A 15 13.88 4.16 -9.18
CA ILE A 15 12.51 4.69 -9.28
C ILE A 15 12.24 5.33 -10.64
N ALA A 16 13.12 6.22 -11.10
CA ALA A 16 12.92 6.93 -12.36
C ALA A 16 12.89 5.97 -13.55
N ALA A 17 13.79 5.01 -13.60
CA ALA A 17 13.85 4.01 -14.66
C ALA A 17 12.64 3.08 -14.63
N SER A 18 12.22 2.65 -13.43
CA SER A 18 11.03 1.83 -13.27
C SER A 18 9.77 2.57 -13.68
N ARG A 19 9.62 3.82 -13.26
CA ARG A 19 8.49 4.68 -13.68
C ARG A 19 8.42 4.76 -15.20
N ASP A 20 9.52 5.12 -15.85
CA ASP A 20 9.56 5.29 -17.30
C ASP A 20 9.24 3.99 -18.03
N PHE A 21 9.74 2.88 -17.52
CA PHE A 21 9.41 1.55 -18.04
C PHE A 21 7.90 1.27 -18.02
N TYR A 22 7.26 1.46 -16.88
CA TYR A 22 5.82 1.17 -16.75
C TYR A 22 4.95 2.15 -17.55
N LEU A 23 5.36 3.41 -17.66
CA LEU A 23 4.66 4.38 -18.49
C LEU A 23 4.80 4.04 -19.98
N ASP A 24 6.02 3.76 -20.42
CA ASP A 24 6.32 3.55 -21.84
C ASP A 24 5.80 2.21 -22.37
N VAL A 25 5.95 1.14 -21.59
CA VAL A 25 5.58 -0.21 -22.04
C VAL A 25 4.09 -0.49 -21.82
N PHE A 26 3.55 -0.09 -20.68
CA PHE A 26 2.17 -0.46 -20.29
C PHE A 26 1.18 0.68 -20.32
N GLY A 27 1.63 1.92 -20.52
CA GLY A 27 0.76 3.07 -20.55
C GLY A 27 0.18 3.45 -19.19
N LEU A 28 0.85 3.05 -18.10
CA LEU A 28 0.44 3.49 -16.77
C LEU A 28 0.66 4.99 -16.63
N GLN A 29 -0.08 5.61 -15.72
CA GLN A 29 0.01 7.03 -15.40
C GLN A 29 0.43 7.23 -13.96
N VAL A 30 1.08 8.36 -13.68
CA VAL A 30 1.44 8.74 -12.32
C VAL A 30 0.18 9.19 -11.59
N GLY A 31 -0.17 8.49 -10.51
CA GLY A 31 -1.27 8.85 -9.61
C GLY A 31 -0.79 9.67 -8.42
N MET A 32 0.44 9.39 -7.93
CA MET A 32 1.10 10.12 -6.87
C MET A 32 2.61 10.09 -7.13
N GLN A 33 3.31 11.20 -6.86
CA GLN A 33 4.75 11.30 -7.08
C GLN A 33 5.52 11.31 -5.76
N ASP A 34 5.02 11.99 -4.75
CA ASP A 34 5.66 12.16 -3.45
C ASP A 34 4.67 11.91 -2.31
N PRO A 35 5.11 11.34 -1.20
CA PRO A 35 6.45 10.81 -0.89
C PRO A 35 6.70 9.43 -1.51
N VAL A 36 5.66 8.81 -2.08
CA VAL A 36 5.70 7.48 -2.68
C VAL A 36 5.17 7.59 -4.10
N LEU A 37 5.87 6.95 -5.04
CA LEU A 37 5.37 6.86 -6.41
C LEU A 37 4.23 5.83 -6.47
N VAL A 38 3.07 6.26 -6.95
CA VAL A 38 1.94 5.38 -7.26
C VAL A 38 1.63 5.51 -8.74
N LEU A 39 1.64 4.39 -9.44
CA LEU A 39 1.23 4.29 -10.85
C LEU A 39 -0.13 3.66 -10.93
N ARG A 40 -0.92 4.04 -11.92
CA ARG A 40 -2.28 3.51 -12.11
C ARG A 40 -2.63 3.37 -13.58
N SER A 41 -3.57 2.48 -13.85
CA SER A 41 -4.16 2.35 -15.18
C SER A 41 -5.04 3.57 -15.49
N PRO A 42 -4.97 4.14 -16.71
CA PRO A 42 -5.88 5.23 -17.10
C PRO A 42 -7.32 4.76 -17.29
N THR A 43 -7.55 3.45 -17.46
CA THR A 43 -8.89 2.88 -17.72
C THR A 43 -9.47 2.10 -16.54
N ASN A 44 -8.64 1.78 -15.54
CA ASN A 44 -9.07 1.06 -14.34
C ASN A 44 -8.36 1.65 -13.12
N PRO A 45 -9.00 2.58 -12.39
CA PRO A 45 -8.34 3.27 -11.26
C PRO A 45 -7.94 2.35 -10.10
N THR A 46 -8.51 1.13 -10.03
CA THR A 46 -8.14 0.17 -8.97
C THR A 46 -6.89 -0.64 -9.31
N ALA A 47 -6.46 -0.65 -10.57
CA ALA A 47 -5.21 -1.28 -10.99
C ALA A 47 -4.05 -0.31 -10.77
N GLN A 48 -3.35 -0.52 -9.66
CA GLN A 48 -2.29 0.38 -9.19
C GLN A 48 -1.05 -0.40 -8.81
N LEU A 49 0.07 0.31 -8.74
CA LEU A 49 1.37 -0.21 -8.35
C LEU A 49 2.06 0.84 -7.48
N ILE A 50 2.58 0.43 -6.32
CA ILE A 50 3.35 1.31 -5.44
C ILE A 50 4.83 1.03 -5.61
N ILE A 51 5.63 2.10 -5.78
CA ILE A 51 7.09 2.01 -5.84
C ILE A 51 7.65 2.99 -4.80
N PRO A 52 7.91 2.52 -3.56
CA PRO A 52 8.42 3.39 -2.51
C PRO A 52 9.93 3.60 -2.66
N PRO A 53 10.46 4.72 -2.16
CA PRO A 53 11.90 4.89 -2.01
C PRO A 53 12.50 3.78 -1.15
N PRO A 54 13.75 3.35 -1.42
CA PRO A 54 14.41 2.34 -0.60
C PRO A 54 14.43 2.72 0.88
N GLY A 55 14.07 1.77 1.76
CA GLY A 55 14.09 1.95 3.20
C GLY A 55 12.94 2.75 3.80
N MET A 56 12.07 3.33 2.98
CA MET A 56 10.92 4.09 3.47
C MET A 56 9.87 3.20 4.13
N GLU A 57 9.60 2.05 3.53
CA GLU A 57 8.67 1.06 4.06
C GLU A 57 9.47 -0.04 4.77
N ASN A 58 9.35 -0.13 6.10
CA ASN A 58 10.14 -1.08 6.88
C ASN A 58 9.28 -1.74 7.97
N PRO A 59 9.02 -3.06 7.89
CA PRO A 59 9.37 -3.94 6.75
C PRO A 59 8.55 -3.58 5.51
N GLN A 60 9.11 -3.86 4.32
CA GLN A 60 8.40 -3.53 3.08
C GLN A 60 7.25 -4.51 2.84
N PRO A 61 6.01 -4.03 2.69
CA PRO A 61 4.89 -4.88 2.33
C PRO A 61 5.05 -5.47 0.92
N ARG A 62 4.47 -6.65 0.71
CA ARG A 62 4.31 -7.21 -0.63
C ARG A 62 3.17 -6.56 -1.38
N PHE A 63 2.09 -6.28 -0.68
CA PHE A 63 0.93 -5.62 -1.25
C PHE A 63 0.17 -4.86 -0.17
N GLY A 64 -0.69 -3.95 -0.61
CA GLY A 64 -1.63 -3.24 0.23
C GLY A 64 -3.05 -3.72 0.00
N ILE A 65 -3.87 -3.69 1.06
CA ILE A 65 -5.32 -3.89 0.99
C ILE A 65 -5.99 -2.61 1.44
N ASP A 66 -6.66 -1.93 0.51
CA ASP A 66 -7.43 -0.74 0.80
C ASP A 66 -8.82 -1.16 1.23
N VAL A 67 -9.11 -0.96 2.51
CA VAL A 67 -10.37 -1.39 3.15
C VAL A 67 -11.45 -0.31 3.17
N GLY A 68 -11.22 0.80 2.50
CA GLY A 68 -12.24 1.80 2.17
C GLY A 68 -12.28 3.00 3.11
N ASP A 69 -12.25 2.80 4.42
CA ASP A 69 -12.32 3.89 5.39
C ASP A 69 -11.47 3.59 6.64
N PRO A 70 -11.14 4.63 7.44
CA PRO A 70 -10.31 4.45 8.63
C PRO A 70 -10.91 3.52 9.67
N GLU A 71 -12.23 3.49 9.82
CA GLU A 71 -12.91 2.62 10.77
C GLU A 71 -12.71 1.15 10.42
N ALA A 72 -12.70 0.82 9.12
CA ALA A 72 -12.42 -0.53 8.66
C ALA A 72 -10.96 -0.94 8.93
N VAL A 73 -10.01 0.00 8.82
CA VAL A 73 -8.61 -0.24 9.21
C VAL A 73 -8.53 -0.57 10.70
N ASP A 74 -9.20 0.20 11.55
CA ASP A 74 -9.22 -0.02 12.99
C ASP A 74 -9.85 -1.38 13.34
N ALA A 75 -10.95 -1.75 12.69
CA ALA A 75 -11.59 -3.05 12.86
C ALA A 75 -10.67 -4.20 12.46
N ALA A 76 -9.96 -4.06 11.35
CA ALA A 76 -8.97 -5.05 10.92
C ALA A 76 -7.83 -5.19 11.94
N HIS A 77 -7.35 -4.07 12.47
CA HIS A 77 -6.31 -4.07 13.49
C HIS A 77 -6.74 -4.81 14.76
N ILE A 78 -7.96 -4.58 15.22
CA ILE A 78 -8.53 -5.29 16.38
C ILE A 78 -8.58 -6.79 16.10
N GLU A 79 -9.06 -7.20 14.93
CA GLU A 79 -9.20 -8.62 14.58
C GLU A 79 -7.83 -9.31 14.45
N VAL A 80 -6.86 -8.66 13.82
CA VAL A 80 -5.48 -9.17 13.69
C VAL A 80 -4.86 -9.37 15.07
N THR A 81 -5.02 -8.39 15.96
CA THR A 81 -4.52 -8.46 17.34
C THR A 81 -5.20 -9.59 18.12
N ARG A 82 -6.53 -9.72 17.98
CA ARG A 82 -7.30 -10.77 18.64
C ARG A 82 -6.85 -12.17 18.24
N ARG A 83 -6.44 -12.34 16.99
CA ARG A 83 -5.92 -13.62 16.45
C ARG A 83 -4.46 -13.88 16.82
N GLY A 84 -3.79 -12.95 17.47
CA GLY A 84 -2.38 -13.07 17.83
C GLY A 84 -1.43 -12.98 16.65
N LEU A 85 -1.85 -12.42 15.52
CA LEU A 85 -0.99 -12.18 14.37
C LEU A 85 -0.09 -10.95 14.63
N GLY A 86 1.09 -10.95 14.01
CA GLY A 86 2.05 -9.86 14.20
C GLY A 86 1.61 -8.56 13.54
N VAL A 87 1.56 -7.49 14.32
CA VAL A 87 1.51 -6.12 13.79
C VAL A 87 2.96 -5.64 13.73
N VAL A 88 3.49 -5.45 12.52
CA VAL A 88 4.91 -5.14 12.29
C VAL A 88 5.16 -3.66 11.98
N TYR A 89 4.11 -2.89 11.79
CA TYR A 89 4.13 -1.43 11.72
C TYR A 89 2.83 -0.93 12.36
N PRO A 90 2.93 -0.03 13.35
CA PRO A 90 1.77 0.33 14.17
C PRO A 90 0.75 1.17 13.40
N LEU A 91 -0.50 1.20 13.90
CA LEU A 91 -1.52 2.14 13.40
C LEU A 91 -0.95 3.55 13.36
N THR A 92 -0.98 4.17 12.18
CA THR A 92 -0.34 5.45 11.93
C THR A 92 -1.17 6.25 10.94
N ASP A 93 -1.32 7.55 11.22
CA ASP A 93 -1.81 8.52 10.26
C ASP A 93 -0.60 9.12 9.56
N GLU A 94 -0.43 8.81 8.30
CA GLU A 94 0.71 9.30 7.52
C GLU A 94 0.47 10.71 7.03
N LEU A 95 1.55 11.47 6.83
CA LEU A 95 1.47 12.86 6.38
C LEU A 95 0.82 13.03 5.01
N TRP A 96 0.83 11.97 4.18
CA TRP A 96 0.18 11.99 2.87
C TRP A 96 -1.28 11.54 2.89
N GLY A 97 -1.89 11.52 4.07
CA GLY A 97 -3.34 11.33 4.19
C GLY A 97 -3.81 9.88 4.19
N VAL A 98 -3.00 8.97 4.71
CA VAL A 98 -3.32 7.55 4.79
C VAL A 98 -3.31 7.11 6.25
N HIS A 99 -4.36 6.38 6.65
CA HIS A 99 -4.45 5.67 7.93
C HIS A 99 -4.15 4.21 7.68
N ARG A 100 -3.12 3.66 8.33
CA ARG A 100 -2.65 2.31 7.99
C ARG A 100 -1.90 1.62 9.12
N PHE A 101 -1.73 0.31 8.97
CA PHE A 101 -0.77 -0.51 9.72
C PHE A 101 -0.28 -1.65 8.83
N PHE A 102 0.83 -2.29 9.21
CA PHE A 102 1.30 -3.49 8.52
C PHE A 102 1.13 -4.68 9.42
N LEU A 103 0.70 -5.80 8.83
CA LEU A 103 0.61 -7.09 9.50
C LEU A 103 1.50 -8.11 8.81
N GLU A 104 1.80 -9.19 9.53
CA GLU A 104 2.24 -10.43 8.92
C GLU A 104 1.07 -11.40 8.88
N ASP A 105 0.81 -11.98 7.71
CA ASP A 105 -0.17 -13.04 7.58
C ASP A 105 0.37 -14.35 8.18
N PRO A 106 -0.43 -15.46 8.23
CA PRO A 106 0.05 -16.70 8.84
C PRO A 106 1.32 -17.31 8.23
N SER A 107 1.67 -16.92 7.00
CA SER A 107 2.89 -17.38 6.32
C SER A 107 4.03 -16.35 6.35
N GLY A 108 3.87 -15.25 7.12
CA GLY A 108 4.88 -14.22 7.26
C GLY A 108 4.89 -13.18 6.15
N THR A 109 3.88 -13.14 5.28
CA THR A 109 3.77 -12.09 4.27
C THR A 109 3.39 -10.77 4.92
N VAL A 110 4.18 -9.73 4.67
CA VAL A 110 3.88 -8.38 5.17
C VAL A 110 2.85 -7.71 4.27
N VAL A 111 1.78 -7.26 4.88
CA VAL A 111 0.63 -6.63 4.20
C VAL A 111 0.37 -5.26 4.80
N ASN A 112 0.21 -4.26 3.94
CA ASN A 112 -0.22 -2.92 4.34
C ASN A 112 -1.76 -2.87 4.31
N VAL A 113 -2.39 -2.63 5.45
CA VAL A 113 -3.84 -2.41 5.55
C VAL A 113 -4.06 -0.92 5.66
N LEU A 114 -4.77 -0.34 4.69
CA LEU A 114 -4.85 1.11 4.56
C LEU A 114 -6.24 1.61 4.17
N ALA A 115 -6.45 2.88 4.44
CA ALA A 115 -7.53 3.68 3.89
C ALA A 115 -7.09 5.14 3.84
N HIS A 116 -7.68 5.91 2.94
CA HIS A 116 -7.45 7.35 2.91
C HIS A 116 -8.19 8.03 4.04
N LEU A 117 -7.54 9.02 4.66
CA LEU A 117 -8.19 9.92 5.61
C LEU A 117 -9.16 10.85 4.85
N PRO A 118 -10.29 11.24 5.49
CA PRO A 118 -11.23 12.18 4.88
C PRO A 118 -10.62 13.55 4.63
#